data_4e0f84b77dc399f635c2eb096fc387b8
#
_entry.id   4e0f84b77dc399f635c2eb096fc387b8
#
_cell.length_a   1.000
_cell.length_b   1.000
_cell.length_c   1.000
_cell.angle_alpha   90.00
_cell.angle_beta   90.00
_cell.angle_gamma   90.00
#
_symmetry.space_group_name_H-M   'P 1'
#
loop_
_entity.id
_entity.type
_entity.pdbx_description
1 polymer ?
#
loop_
_entity_poly.entity_id
_entity_poly.type
_entity_poly.pdbx_seq_one_letter_code
_entity_poly.pdbx_strand_id
1 'polypeptide(L)'
;MKWKQQLFGMQAYKPGKPMEEVKREFGLDEVVKLASNENPFGSSPNVKAFLQGDASNHAIYPDGYAQNLRTDLANFYGVAEEELILGNGSDDLIAIITRALLYPGVNTVMADLSFSQYWHNAEIEGAEVRKVPMKEGVHDLDAMLE
;
A
#
# COMPACT_ATOMS: atom_id res chain seq x y z
N MET A 1 -16.31 24.96 7.75
CA MET A 1 -15.26 24.01 7.36
C MET A 1 -15.49 23.65 5.89
N LYS A 2 -14.47 23.66 5.03
CA LYS A 2 -14.58 23.31 3.61
C LYS A 2 -13.69 22.11 3.34
N TRP A 3 -14.18 21.16 2.56
CA TRP A 3 -13.41 20.01 2.08
C TRP A 3 -12.39 20.47 1.01
N LYS A 4 -11.32 19.70 0.85
CA LYS A 4 -10.43 19.85 -0.31
C LYS A 4 -11.28 19.72 -1.59
N GLN A 5 -11.07 20.62 -2.56
CA GLN A 5 -11.85 20.64 -3.81
C GLN A 5 -11.74 19.33 -4.59
N GLN A 6 -10.59 18.69 -4.56
CA GLN A 6 -10.28 17.44 -5.24
C GLN A 6 -11.13 16.25 -4.75
N LEU A 7 -11.65 16.31 -3.52
CA LEU A 7 -12.49 15.23 -2.97
C LEU A 7 -13.90 15.19 -3.58
N PHE A 8 -14.33 16.28 -4.22
CA PHE A 8 -15.61 16.30 -4.88
C PHE A 8 -15.56 15.53 -6.20
N GLY A 9 -16.31 14.45 -6.28
CA GLY A 9 -16.35 13.55 -7.44
C GLY A 9 -15.44 12.32 -7.34
N MET A 10 -14.56 12.26 -6.37
CA MET A 10 -13.77 11.06 -6.13
C MET A 10 -14.67 9.91 -5.63
N GLN A 11 -14.44 8.72 -6.15
CA GLN A 11 -15.06 7.49 -5.63
C GLN A 11 -14.21 6.91 -4.51
N ALA A 12 -14.87 6.48 -3.44
CA ALA A 12 -14.18 5.77 -2.36
C ALA A 12 -13.52 4.49 -2.88
N TYR A 13 -12.34 4.19 -2.37
CA TYR A 13 -11.70 2.91 -2.62
C TYR A 13 -12.62 1.75 -2.20
N LYS A 14 -12.76 0.77 -3.08
CA LYS A 14 -13.52 -0.45 -2.81
C LYS A 14 -12.54 -1.60 -2.58
N PRO A 15 -12.34 -2.04 -1.33
CA PRO A 15 -11.54 -3.22 -1.06
C PRO A 15 -12.19 -4.48 -1.65
N GLY A 16 -11.39 -5.53 -1.84
CA GLY A 16 -11.94 -6.84 -2.22
C GLY A 16 -12.92 -7.37 -1.17
N LYS A 17 -13.98 -8.06 -1.63
CA LYS A 17 -14.97 -8.62 -0.71
C LYS A 17 -14.35 -9.65 0.23
N PRO A 18 -14.66 -9.61 1.54
CA PRO A 18 -14.30 -10.67 2.48
C PRO A 18 -14.90 -12.03 2.07
N MET A 19 -14.20 -13.13 2.35
CA MET A 19 -14.70 -14.49 2.01
C MET A 19 -16.07 -14.78 2.62
N GLU A 20 -16.30 -14.35 3.85
CA GLU A 20 -17.56 -14.56 4.55
C GLU A 20 -18.73 -13.78 3.92
N GLU A 21 -18.46 -12.64 3.31
CA GLU A 21 -19.47 -11.89 2.55
C GLU A 21 -19.83 -12.63 1.27
N VAL A 22 -18.83 -13.15 0.54
CA VAL A 22 -19.03 -13.95 -0.67
C VAL A 22 -19.82 -15.23 -0.36
N LYS A 23 -19.47 -15.94 0.71
CA LYS A 23 -20.21 -17.12 1.16
C LYS A 23 -21.68 -16.81 1.41
N ARG A 24 -21.98 -15.75 2.15
CA ARG A 24 -23.37 -15.35 2.44
C ARG A 24 -24.14 -14.93 1.19
N GLU A 25 -23.50 -14.16 0.30
CA GLU A 25 -24.14 -13.64 -0.91
C GLU A 25 -24.52 -14.75 -1.90
N PHE A 26 -23.64 -15.77 -2.03
CA PHE A 26 -23.81 -16.85 -3.01
C PHE A 26 -24.24 -18.19 -2.40
N GLY A 27 -24.43 -18.27 -1.08
CA GLY A 27 -24.82 -19.49 -0.39
C GLY A 27 -23.77 -20.60 -0.47
N LEU A 28 -22.47 -20.25 -0.41
CA LEU A 28 -21.38 -21.19 -0.57
C LEU A 28 -20.81 -21.62 0.79
N ASP A 29 -20.49 -22.91 0.93
CA ASP A 29 -19.81 -23.44 2.11
C ASP A 29 -18.30 -23.12 2.08
N GLU A 30 -17.70 -23.15 0.88
CA GLU A 30 -16.28 -22.92 0.68
C GLU A 30 -16.01 -21.85 -0.39
N VAL A 31 -14.98 -21.05 -0.19
CA VAL A 31 -14.49 -20.04 -1.13
C VAL A 31 -12.97 -20.07 -1.16
N VAL A 32 -12.40 -20.16 -2.35
CA VAL A 32 -10.97 -19.97 -2.59
C VAL A 32 -10.73 -18.51 -2.99
N LYS A 33 -10.03 -17.76 -2.14
CA LYS A 33 -9.70 -16.36 -2.41
C LYS A 33 -8.38 -16.26 -3.16
N LEU A 34 -8.44 -15.78 -4.41
CA LEU A 34 -7.27 -15.50 -5.25
C LEU A 34 -7.05 -13.99 -5.44
N ALA A 35 -7.56 -13.19 -4.51
CA ALA A 35 -7.49 -11.73 -4.52
C ALA A 35 -6.71 -11.20 -3.31
N SER A 36 -6.38 -9.89 -3.34
CA SER A 36 -5.70 -9.16 -2.27
C SER A 36 -4.24 -9.53 -2.03
N ASN A 37 -3.63 -10.33 -2.90
CA ASN A 37 -2.21 -10.73 -2.81
C ASN A 37 -1.82 -11.28 -1.42
N GLU A 38 -2.72 -12.05 -0.80
CA GLU A 38 -2.53 -12.67 0.50
C GLU A 38 -1.68 -13.95 0.38
N ASN A 39 -0.89 -14.24 1.41
CA ASN A 39 -0.12 -15.49 1.47
C ASN A 39 -1.02 -16.66 1.95
N PRO A 40 -1.42 -17.59 1.06
CA PRO A 40 -2.29 -18.70 1.43
C PRO A 40 -1.63 -19.71 2.37
N PHE A 41 -0.30 -19.71 2.48
CA PHE A 41 0.45 -20.59 3.38
C PHE A 41 0.51 -20.06 4.82
N GLY A 42 -0.01 -18.86 5.06
CA GLY A 42 -0.07 -18.23 6.38
C GLY A 42 1.22 -17.48 6.76
N SER A 43 1.32 -17.12 8.02
CA SER A 43 2.45 -16.38 8.55
C SER A 43 3.59 -17.31 9.03
N SER A 44 4.81 -16.76 9.13
CA SER A 44 5.97 -17.48 9.67
C SER A 44 5.67 -18.09 11.04
N PRO A 45 6.06 -19.35 11.29
CA PRO A 45 5.98 -19.97 12.62
C PRO A 45 6.70 -19.15 13.70
N ASN A 46 7.82 -18.52 13.37
CA ASN A 46 8.57 -17.68 14.31
C ASN A 46 7.79 -16.43 14.70
N VAL A 47 7.07 -15.81 13.78
CA VAL A 47 6.20 -14.67 14.08
C VAL A 47 5.05 -15.10 14.99
N LYS A 48 4.43 -16.26 14.73
CA LYS A 48 3.38 -16.81 15.59
C LYS A 48 3.90 -17.07 17.02
N ALA A 49 5.06 -17.70 17.14
CA ALA A 49 5.67 -17.97 18.43
C ALA A 49 6.02 -16.69 19.18
N PHE A 50 6.56 -15.68 18.48
CA PHE A 50 6.83 -14.37 19.07
C PHE A 50 5.57 -13.70 19.60
N LEU A 51 4.48 -13.69 18.85
CA LEU A 51 3.20 -13.08 19.25
C LEU A 51 2.50 -13.84 20.39
N GLN A 52 2.77 -15.13 20.53
CA GLN A 52 2.24 -15.98 21.63
C GLN A 52 3.12 -15.89 22.89
N GLY A 53 4.35 -15.40 22.77
CA GLY A 53 5.25 -15.17 23.88
C GLY A 53 4.82 -13.95 24.70
N ASP A 54 5.66 -13.58 25.68
CA ASP A 54 5.43 -12.42 26.52
C ASP A 54 5.63 -11.12 25.71
N ALA A 55 4.63 -10.76 24.95
CA ALA A 55 4.50 -9.44 24.33
C ALA A 55 4.03 -8.40 25.37
N SER A 56 4.53 -8.49 26.60
CA SER A 56 4.01 -7.85 27.81
C SER A 56 4.05 -6.32 27.79
N ASN A 57 4.54 -5.69 26.73
CA ASN A 57 4.74 -4.25 26.71
C ASN A 57 3.88 -3.49 25.70
N HIS A 58 2.69 -4.02 25.39
CA HIS A 58 1.71 -3.31 24.54
C HIS A 58 1.20 -1.98 25.15
N ALA A 59 1.47 -1.74 26.42
CA ALA A 59 1.13 -0.49 27.09
C ALA A 59 2.17 0.63 26.86
N ILE A 60 3.32 0.32 26.29
CA ILE A 60 4.39 1.28 26.02
C ILE A 60 4.42 1.60 24.53
N TYR A 61 4.59 2.88 24.19
CA TYR A 61 4.76 3.27 22.80
C TYR A 61 5.99 2.59 22.18
N PRO A 62 5.85 2.06 20.95
CA PRO A 62 7.02 1.56 20.25
C PRO A 62 8.00 2.69 19.90
N ASP A 63 9.24 2.32 19.59
CA ASP A 63 10.21 3.26 19.01
C ASP A 63 9.68 3.84 17.69
N GLY A 64 9.41 5.15 17.68
CA GLY A 64 8.85 5.84 16.51
C GLY A 64 9.78 5.88 15.29
N TYR A 65 11.07 5.64 15.50
CA TYR A 65 12.05 5.52 14.41
C TYR A 65 12.30 4.08 13.98
N ALA A 66 11.79 3.10 14.74
CA ALA A 66 12.01 1.66 14.52
C ALA A 66 13.50 1.33 14.28
N GLN A 67 14.39 1.89 15.11
CA GLN A 67 15.84 1.91 14.87
C GLN A 67 16.41 0.50 14.65
N ASN A 68 16.04 -0.47 15.47
CA ASN A 68 16.54 -1.84 15.33
C ASN A 68 16.11 -2.45 13.98
N LEU A 69 14.84 -2.31 13.61
CA LEU A 69 14.34 -2.81 12.33
C LEU A 69 15.02 -2.11 11.15
N ARG A 70 15.25 -0.81 11.25
CA ARG A 70 15.93 -0.01 10.22
C ARG A 70 17.36 -0.51 10.01
N THR A 71 18.10 -0.70 11.08
CA THR A 71 19.47 -1.24 11.03
C THR A 71 19.49 -2.64 10.43
N ASP A 72 18.59 -3.53 10.85
CA ASP A 72 18.52 -4.89 10.32
C ASP A 72 18.18 -4.92 8.83
N LEU A 73 17.23 -4.08 8.39
CA LEU A 73 16.87 -3.97 6.97
C LEU A 73 18.01 -3.35 6.14
N ALA A 74 18.68 -2.32 6.63
CA ALA A 74 19.82 -1.71 5.97
C ALA A 74 20.93 -2.74 5.72
N ASN A 75 21.26 -3.52 6.74
CA ASN A 75 22.23 -4.62 6.64
C ASN A 75 21.77 -5.72 5.67
N PHE A 76 20.49 -6.10 5.73
CA PHE A 76 19.94 -7.15 4.87
C PHE A 76 19.94 -6.77 3.38
N TYR A 77 19.60 -5.52 3.06
CA TYR A 77 19.57 -5.02 1.68
C TYR A 77 20.88 -4.41 1.20
N GLY A 78 21.84 -4.17 2.09
CA GLY A 78 23.12 -3.53 1.75
C GLY A 78 22.98 -2.06 1.36
N VAL A 79 22.06 -1.35 2.01
CA VAL A 79 21.79 0.08 1.80
C VAL A 79 22.07 0.87 3.09
N ALA A 80 22.14 2.21 3.01
CA ALA A 80 22.24 3.05 4.18
C ALA A 80 20.87 3.17 4.90
N GLU A 81 20.88 3.41 6.20
CA GLU A 81 19.63 3.57 6.98
C GLU A 81 18.78 4.74 6.49
N GLU A 82 19.42 5.80 5.99
CA GLU A 82 18.80 6.99 5.43
C GLU A 82 18.07 6.73 4.09
N GLU A 83 18.39 5.63 3.43
CA GLU A 83 17.73 5.20 2.18
C GLU A 83 16.44 4.40 2.45
N LEU A 84 16.10 4.17 3.72
CA LEU A 84 14.93 3.42 4.13
C LEU A 84 13.85 4.34 4.70
N ILE A 85 12.62 4.13 4.23
CA ILE A 85 11.41 4.66 4.84
C ILE A 85 10.53 3.51 5.31
N LEU A 86 10.01 3.59 6.52
CA LEU A 86 9.19 2.56 7.14
C LEU A 86 7.75 3.06 7.34
N GLY A 87 6.78 2.17 7.16
CA GLY A 87 5.36 2.49 7.35
C GLY A 87 4.52 1.22 7.52
N ASN A 88 3.23 1.40 7.78
CA ASN A 88 2.26 0.32 7.97
C ASN A 88 1.80 -0.25 6.60
N GLY A 89 2.73 -0.94 5.92
CA GLY A 89 2.51 -1.48 4.59
C GLY A 89 2.64 -0.43 3.48
N SER A 90 2.41 -0.87 2.24
CA SER A 90 2.56 -0.03 1.05
C SER A 90 1.58 1.14 1.00
N ASP A 91 0.37 0.98 1.52
CA ASP A 91 -0.65 2.05 1.51
C ASP A 91 -0.19 3.27 2.32
N ASP A 92 0.38 3.04 3.50
CA ASP A 92 0.93 4.11 4.33
C ASP A 92 2.12 4.80 3.65
N LEU A 93 3.03 4.00 3.07
CA LEU A 93 4.17 4.55 2.32
C LEU A 93 3.74 5.35 1.09
N ILE A 94 2.76 4.88 0.33
CA ILE A 94 2.19 5.62 -0.80
C ILE A 94 1.62 6.96 -0.33
N ALA A 95 0.84 6.96 0.75
CA ALA A 95 0.28 8.18 1.31
C ALA A 95 1.35 9.16 1.81
N ILE A 96 2.42 8.68 2.43
CA ILE A 96 3.56 9.49 2.88
C ILE A 96 4.28 10.12 1.69
N ILE A 97 4.61 9.32 0.66
CA ILE A 97 5.34 9.75 -0.52
C ILE A 97 4.51 10.76 -1.32
N THR A 98 3.25 10.47 -1.59
CA THR A 98 2.38 11.38 -2.35
C THR A 98 2.18 12.70 -1.62
N ARG A 99 1.97 12.68 -0.31
CA ARG A 99 1.85 13.89 0.50
C ARG A 99 3.13 14.72 0.53
N ALA A 100 4.30 14.09 0.47
CA ALA A 100 5.58 14.79 0.48
C ALA A 100 5.92 15.43 -0.87
N LEU A 101 5.51 14.81 -1.98
CA LEU A 101 5.99 15.16 -3.32
C LEU A 101 4.91 15.74 -4.24
N LEU A 102 3.63 15.44 -4.02
CA LEU A 102 2.55 15.79 -4.93
C LEU A 102 1.69 16.94 -4.40
N TYR A 103 1.32 17.84 -5.31
CA TYR A 103 0.49 19.01 -5.05
C TYR A 103 -0.14 19.51 -6.36
N PRO A 104 -1.12 20.43 -6.33
CA PRO A 104 -1.70 21.01 -7.55
C PRO A 104 -0.63 21.65 -8.45
N GLY A 105 -0.58 21.25 -9.72
CA GLY A 105 0.37 21.75 -10.70
C GLY A 105 1.53 20.82 -11.02
N VAL A 106 1.68 19.71 -10.28
CA VAL A 106 2.60 18.62 -10.65
C VAL A 106 1.83 17.43 -11.20
N ASN A 107 2.54 16.51 -11.85
CA ASN A 107 1.95 15.25 -12.34
C ASN A 107 2.70 14.03 -11.80
N THR A 108 2.04 12.88 -11.93
CA THR A 108 2.63 11.57 -11.70
C THR A 108 2.24 10.63 -12.84
N VAL A 109 3.17 9.78 -13.27
CA VAL A 109 2.97 8.81 -14.35
C VAL A 109 2.89 7.41 -13.74
N MET A 110 1.95 6.62 -14.22
CA MET A 110 1.76 5.23 -13.79
C MET A 110 1.11 4.38 -14.87
N ALA A 111 1.23 3.06 -14.77
CA ALA A 111 0.45 2.17 -15.64
C ALA A 111 -1.05 2.27 -15.33
N ASP A 112 -1.88 2.14 -16.36
CA ASP A 112 -3.34 2.15 -16.22
C ASP A 112 -3.87 0.97 -15.39
N LEU A 113 -3.24 -0.20 -15.51
CA LEU A 113 -3.50 -1.40 -14.72
C LEU A 113 -2.48 -1.52 -13.59
N SER A 114 -2.59 -0.66 -12.59
CA SER A 114 -1.74 -0.69 -11.40
C SER A 114 -2.57 -0.63 -10.12
N PHE A 115 -1.91 -0.72 -8.98
CA PHE A 115 -2.59 -0.64 -7.69
C PHE A 115 -3.27 0.72 -7.52
N SER A 116 -4.58 0.67 -7.28
CA SER A 116 -5.42 1.87 -7.29
C SER A 116 -5.03 2.93 -6.26
N GLN A 117 -4.31 2.56 -5.20
CA GLN A 117 -3.85 3.51 -4.19
C GLN A 117 -2.84 4.53 -4.73
N TYR A 118 -2.11 4.22 -5.80
CA TYR A 118 -1.20 5.18 -6.42
C TYR A 118 -1.95 6.41 -6.94
N TRP A 119 -2.92 6.19 -7.84
CA TRP A 119 -3.67 7.31 -8.42
C TRP A 119 -4.62 7.95 -7.42
N HIS A 120 -5.21 7.16 -6.51
CA HIS A 120 -6.14 7.65 -5.51
C HIS A 120 -5.47 8.66 -4.56
N ASN A 121 -4.29 8.32 -4.03
CA ASN A 121 -3.54 9.23 -3.17
C ASN A 121 -3.02 10.46 -3.93
N ALA A 122 -2.59 10.30 -5.18
CA ALA A 122 -2.16 11.42 -6.02
C ALA A 122 -3.30 12.43 -6.28
N GLU A 123 -4.50 11.95 -6.57
CA GLU A 123 -5.70 12.79 -6.74
C GLU A 123 -6.07 13.53 -5.45
N ILE A 124 -5.95 12.90 -4.27
CA ILE A 124 -6.19 13.53 -2.97
C ILE A 124 -5.26 14.74 -2.76
N GLU A 125 -4.02 14.65 -3.20
CA GLU A 125 -3.06 15.76 -3.12
C GLU A 125 -3.22 16.77 -4.27
N GLY A 126 -4.05 16.48 -5.27
CA GLY A 126 -4.41 17.38 -6.36
C GLY A 126 -3.42 17.37 -7.53
N ALA A 127 -2.57 16.38 -7.61
CA ALA A 127 -1.68 16.19 -8.75
C ALA A 127 -2.44 15.64 -9.97
N GLU A 128 -1.92 15.94 -11.16
CA GLU A 128 -2.39 15.32 -12.41
C GLU A 128 -1.92 13.87 -12.46
N VAL A 129 -2.85 12.94 -12.68
CA VAL A 129 -2.53 11.51 -12.86
C VAL A 129 -2.50 11.16 -14.33
N ARG A 130 -1.33 10.78 -14.82
CA ARG A 130 -1.12 10.32 -16.21
C ARG A 130 -1.04 8.80 -16.23
N LYS A 131 -2.09 8.17 -16.74
CA LYS A 131 -2.16 6.70 -16.87
C LYS A 131 -1.71 6.29 -18.26
N VAL A 132 -0.67 5.46 -18.33
CA VAL A 132 -0.12 4.92 -19.56
C VAL A 132 -0.62 3.49 -19.76
N PRO A 133 -1.22 3.15 -20.91
CA PRO A 133 -1.66 1.78 -21.18
C PRO A 133 -0.52 0.78 -21.10
N MET A 134 -0.83 -0.41 -20.58
CA MET A 134 0.11 -1.53 -20.59
C MET A 134 0.32 -2.04 -22.03
N LYS A 135 1.55 -2.44 -22.37
CA LYS A 135 1.89 -3.06 -23.63
C LYS A 135 2.20 -4.54 -23.42
N GLU A 136 1.37 -5.41 -24.00
CA GLU A 136 1.52 -6.87 -23.87
C GLU A 136 1.62 -7.36 -22.38
N GLY A 137 0.92 -6.68 -21.46
CA GLY A 137 0.90 -7.02 -20.04
C GLY A 137 2.11 -6.53 -19.24
N VAL A 138 2.99 -5.71 -19.82
CA VAL A 138 4.12 -5.06 -19.14
C VAL A 138 4.04 -3.54 -19.24
N HIS A 139 4.79 -2.84 -18.39
CA HIS A 139 4.88 -1.38 -18.44
C HIS A 139 5.52 -0.92 -19.77
N ASP A 140 4.87 0.00 -20.47
CA ASP A 140 5.47 0.68 -21.64
C ASP A 140 6.34 1.85 -21.15
N LEU A 141 7.60 1.55 -20.86
CA LEU A 141 8.54 2.54 -20.31
C LEU A 141 8.82 3.68 -21.28
N ASP A 142 8.79 3.42 -22.60
CA ASP A 142 9.01 4.45 -23.60
C ASP A 142 7.86 5.46 -23.58
N ALA A 143 6.61 4.98 -23.57
CA ALA A 143 5.42 5.83 -23.46
C ALA A 143 5.29 6.54 -22.10
N MET A 144 5.92 6.01 -21.05
CA MET A 144 5.94 6.67 -19.73
C MET A 144 6.95 7.82 -19.67
N LEU A 145 7.92 7.88 -20.59
CA LEU A 145 8.92 8.95 -20.66
C LEU A 145 8.47 10.15 -21.51
N GLU A 146 7.40 10.02 -22.30
CA GLU A 146 6.79 11.09 -23.11
C GLU A 146 5.84 11.96 -22.26
#